data_b16f2f96ddf6da2819784bf7a19521c2
#
_entry.id   b16f2f96ddf6da2819784bf7a19521c2
#
_cell.length_a   1.000
_cell.length_b   1.000
_cell.length_c   1.000
_cell.angle_alpha   90.00
_cell.angle_beta   90.00
_cell.angle_gamma   90.00
#
_symmetry.space_group_name_H-M   'P 1'
#
loop_
_entity.id
_entity.type
_entity.pdbx_description
1 polymer ?
#
loop_
_entity_poly.entity_id
_entity_poly.type
_entity_poly.pdbx_seq_one_letter_code
_entity_poly.pdbx_strand_id
1 'polypeptide(L)'
;TPEYSSAASDVYKRQEHTAAWLKFGMQFREIFRERPCVTIPDDHDIGQGNLWGENGKVASSPAGNDGGYYYHKEYIKMVERAQTNHLPDPYDKTPIEQGIGVYYTNIEYGDIDFAVIEDRKFKSGPNGKIPKQGPRPDHINNPNYDPKSIDLDGLTLLGERQHKFLSEWGKKQNSSVMKAVLSQTGFCGGAHLHGSKENRLHADLDSNGWPQKGRNKALKLIKEANAVHIAGDQHLATVIHHGIDKFEDGPWAFVVPAIVNNYYSRWWWPKNEKSGKKSNKVLPWNGRYLDGFNNKITMHAYANPDSDSSGSGYGIIKFNKKKKEVTFECWPRYQDVRDNNAKQFKGWPVTVSLG
;
A
#
# COMPACT_ATOMS: atom_id res chain seq x y z
N THR A 1 38.14 -1.48 -11.24
CA THR A 1 37.84 -2.27 -10.12
C THR A 1 36.41 -1.96 -9.64
N PRO A 2 35.52 -2.97 -9.56
CA PRO A 2 34.07 -2.75 -9.35
C PRO A 2 33.70 -2.08 -8.04
N GLU A 3 34.47 -2.28 -6.97
CA GLU A 3 34.13 -1.78 -5.63
C GLU A 3 34.19 -0.26 -5.47
N TYR A 4 35.12 0.42 -6.12
CA TYR A 4 35.23 1.89 -6.02
C TYR A 4 34.12 2.64 -6.76
N SER A 5 33.64 2.10 -7.87
CA SER A 5 32.54 2.70 -8.61
C SER A 5 31.18 2.53 -7.89
N SER A 6 31.02 1.42 -7.17
CA SER A 6 29.81 1.16 -6.36
C SER A 6 29.74 2.06 -5.12
N ALA A 7 30.86 2.27 -4.43
CA ALA A 7 30.93 3.15 -3.26
C ALA A 7 30.66 4.63 -3.61
N ALA A 8 31.22 5.14 -4.71
CA ALA A 8 30.97 6.50 -5.15
C ALA A 8 29.49 6.71 -5.58
N SER A 9 28.92 5.74 -6.28
CA SER A 9 27.50 5.75 -6.66
C SER A 9 26.59 5.70 -5.42
N ASP A 10 26.95 4.94 -4.40
CA ASP A 10 26.21 4.84 -3.15
C ASP A 10 26.24 6.17 -2.36
N VAL A 11 27.39 6.83 -2.27
CA VAL A 11 27.49 8.15 -1.62
C VAL A 11 26.64 9.20 -2.34
N TYR A 12 26.68 9.22 -3.67
CA TYR A 12 25.87 10.14 -4.46
C TYR A 12 24.37 9.92 -4.24
N LYS A 13 23.90 8.67 -4.29
CA LYS A 13 22.50 8.33 -4.02
C LYS A 13 22.05 8.71 -2.60
N ARG A 14 22.90 8.54 -1.62
CA ARG A 14 22.61 8.99 -0.25
C ARG A 14 22.43 10.50 -0.17
N GLN A 15 23.27 11.26 -0.87
CA GLN A 15 23.15 12.73 -0.94
C GLN A 15 21.87 13.16 -1.65
N GLU A 16 21.54 12.54 -2.78
CA GLU A 16 20.30 12.83 -3.52
C GLU A 16 19.06 12.55 -2.67
N HIS A 17 19.00 11.38 -2.03
CA HIS A 17 17.88 11.03 -1.15
C HIS A 17 17.76 12.00 0.02
N THR A 18 18.86 12.32 0.68
CA THR A 18 18.87 13.26 1.81
C THR A 18 18.36 14.64 1.36
N ALA A 19 18.81 15.14 0.21
CA ALA A 19 18.38 16.42 -0.33
C ALA A 19 16.86 16.41 -0.67
N ALA A 20 16.38 15.33 -1.28
CA ALA A 20 14.96 15.16 -1.59
C ALA A 20 14.11 15.10 -0.31
N TRP A 21 14.55 14.34 0.69
CA TRP A 21 13.89 14.22 1.99
C TRP A 21 13.82 15.54 2.74
N LEU A 22 14.92 16.29 2.79
CA LEU A 22 14.96 17.65 3.39
C LEU A 22 14.01 18.60 2.64
N LYS A 23 14.03 18.59 1.31
CA LYS A 23 13.11 19.40 0.50
C LYS A 23 11.65 19.07 0.80
N PHE A 24 11.29 17.79 0.89
CA PHE A 24 9.98 17.34 1.29
C PHE A 24 9.61 17.84 2.70
N GLY A 25 10.48 17.62 3.67
CA GLY A 25 10.29 18.08 5.04
C GLY A 25 10.10 19.59 5.16
N MET A 26 10.83 20.38 4.37
CA MET A 26 10.69 21.84 4.34
C MET A 26 9.35 22.31 3.73
N GLN A 27 8.83 21.59 2.73
CA GLN A 27 7.52 21.89 2.14
C GLN A 27 6.38 21.63 3.14
N PHE A 28 6.50 20.61 3.98
CA PHE A 28 5.50 20.20 4.96
C PHE A 28 5.89 20.55 6.41
N ARG A 29 6.87 21.46 6.59
CA ARG A 29 7.50 21.76 7.90
C ARG A 29 6.50 22.11 9.01
N GLU A 30 5.42 22.81 8.69
CA GLU A 30 4.43 23.21 9.68
C GLU A 30 3.64 22.00 10.19
N ILE A 31 3.29 21.07 9.31
CA ILE A 31 2.63 19.82 9.68
C ILE A 31 3.56 18.98 10.54
N PHE A 32 4.81 18.76 10.09
CA PHE A 32 5.78 17.96 10.84
C PHE A 32 6.11 18.56 12.21
N ARG A 33 6.10 19.88 12.33
CA ARG A 33 6.36 20.56 13.61
C ARG A 33 5.19 20.46 14.58
N GLU A 34 3.95 20.50 14.08
CA GLU A 34 2.75 20.71 14.90
C GLU A 34 1.91 19.45 15.09
N ARG A 35 2.17 18.40 14.33
CA ARG A 35 1.38 17.17 14.36
C ARG A 35 2.29 15.96 14.45
N PRO A 36 1.88 14.91 15.20
CA PRO A 36 2.54 13.61 15.11
C PRO A 36 2.46 13.10 13.67
N CYS A 37 3.60 12.70 13.12
CA CYS A 37 3.70 12.21 11.76
C CYS A 37 4.33 10.81 11.74
N VAL A 38 3.83 9.96 10.86
CA VAL A 38 4.39 8.65 10.54
C VAL A 38 4.70 8.64 9.05
N THR A 39 5.94 8.33 8.70
CA THR A 39 6.37 8.13 7.31
C THR A 39 6.77 6.67 7.12
N ILE A 40 6.38 6.10 5.98
CA ILE A 40 6.66 4.71 5.63
C ILE A 40 7.37 4.72 4.28
N PRO A 41 8.62 4.18 4.18
CA PRO A 41 9.33 4.10 2.92
C PRO A 41 8.61 3.20 1.91
N ASP A 42 8.66 3.57 0.64
CA ASP A 42 8.17 2.77 -0.46
C ASP A 42 9.30 2.44 -1.47
N ASP A 43 8.98 1.80 -2.58
CA ASP A 43 9.92 1.34 -3.59
C ASP A 43 10.78 2.47 -4.17
N HIS A 44 10.16 3.59 -4.55
CA HIS A 44 10.87 4.73 -5.11
C HIS A 44 11.73 5.49 -4.10
N ASP A 45 11.46 5.40 -2.80
CA ASP A 45 12.37 5.92 -1.77
C ASP A 45 13.68 5.13 -1.73
N ILE A 46 13.60 3.84 -2.01
CA ILE A 46 14.75 2.93 -2.12
C ILE A 46 15.45 3.08 -3.48
N GLY A 47 14.81 3.73 -4.45
CA GLY A 47 15.33 3.94 -5.79
C GLY A 47 15.14 2.77 -6.75
N GLN A 48 14.35 1.77 -6.39
CA GLN A 48 13.93 0.67 -7.26
C GLN A 48 12.58 1.01 -7.87
N GLY A 49 12.32 0.49 -9.06
CA GLY A 49 11.05 0.75 -9.75
C GLY A 49 9.87 0.07 -9.09
N ASN A 50 10.04 -1.14 -8.59
CA ASN A 50 9.14 -1.86 -7.71
C ASN A 50 9.99 -2.68 -6.74
N LEU A 51 9.56 -2.83 -5.50
CA LEU A 51 10.33 -3.52 -4.48
C LEU A 51 9.64 -4.79 -4.00
N TRP A 52 10.34 -5.88 -4.17
CA TRP A 52 10.06 -7.17 -3.54
C TRP A 52 11.29 -7.56 -2.73
N GLY A 53 11.28 -7.23 -1.43
CA GLY A 53 12.48 -7.27 -0.58
C GLY A 53 13.03 -8.66 -0.27
N GLU A 54 12.23 -9.71 -0.42
CA GLU A 54 12.61 -11.10 -0.20
C GLU A 54 13.46 -11.32 1.07
N ASN A 55 13.04 -10.71 2.17
CA ASN A 55 13.75 -10.79 3.45
C ASN A 55 15.20 -10.24 3.40
N GLY A 56 15.45 -9.24 2.55
CA GLY A 56 16.76 -8.57 2.47
C GLY A 56 17.76 -9.19 1.52
N LYS A 57 17.36 -10.13 0.68
CA LYS A 57 18.19 -10.75 -0.36
C LYS A 57 18.82 -9.68 -1.26
N VAL A 58 19.94 -9.98 -1.87
CA VAL A 58 20.54 -9.15 -2.92
C VAL A 58 19.83 -9.42 -4.24
N ALA A 59 19.32 -8.37 -4.87
CA ALA A 59 18.68 -8.46 -6.19
C ALA A 59 19.74 -8.51 -7.32
N SER A 60 19.44 -9.23 -8.40
CA SER A 60 20.33 -9.36 -9.55
C SER A 60 20.30 -8.16 -10.49
N SER A 61 19.27 -7.33 -10.43
CA SER A 61 19.03 -6.20 -11.33
C SER A 61 18.42 -4.99 -10.64
N PRO A 62 18.58 -3.77 -11.21
CA PRO A 62 18.01 -2.54 -10.66
C PRO A 62 16.48 -2.57 -10.50
N ALA A 63 15.78 -3.36 -11.29
CA ALA A 63 14.34 -3.49 -11.20
C ALA A 63 13.89 -4.39 -10.03
N GLY A 64 14.81 -5.19 -9.44
CA GLY A 64 14.51 -6.05 -8.29
C GLY A 64 13.43 -7.11 -8.51
N ASN A 65 13.05 -7.39 -9.76
CA ASN A 65 11.91 -8.27 -10.07
C ASN A 65 12.11 -9.73 -9.65
N ASP A 66 13.33 -10.14 -9.39
CA ASP A 66 13.70 -11.44 -8.83
C ASP A 66 13.66 -11.47 -7.29
N GLY A 67 13.40 -10.32 -6.69
CA GLY A 67 13.35 -10.10 -5.25
C GLY A 67 14.68 -9.64 -4.66
N GLY A 68 14.61 -8.87 -3.58
CA GLY A 68 15.76 -8.34 -2.86
C GLY A 68 16.04 -6.86 -3.17
N TYR A 69 17.17 -6.40 -2.63
CA TYR A 69 17.66 -5.04 -2.79
C TYR A 69 18.83 -5.01 -3.77
N TYR A 70 18.75 -4.16 -4.77
CA TYR A 70 19.82 -3.95 -5.76
C TYR A 70 20.88 -2.96 -5.23
N TYR A 71 20.43 -1.90 -4.55
CA TYR A 71 21.34 -0.90 -4.02
C TYR A 71 22.04 -1.39 -2.76
N HIS A 72 23.18 -0.76 -2.46
CA HIS A 72 24.01 -1.15 -1.33
C HIS A 72 23.24 -1.04 0.00
N LYS A 73 23.41 -2.02 0.88
CA LYS A 73 22.71 -2.10 2.18
C LYS A 73 22.79 -0.83 3.02
N GLU A 74 23.90 -0.09 2.99
CA GLU A 74 24.06 1.13 3.78
C GLU A 74 23.19 2.28 3.24
N TYR A 75 22.90 2.30 1.94
CA TYR A 75 21.91 3.22 1.37
C TYR A 75 20.50 2.87 1.87
N ILE A 76 20.11 1.59 1.83
CA ILE A 76 18.81 1.13 2.30
C ILE A 76 18.61 1.47 3.78
N LYS A 77 19.60 1.16 4.63
CA LYS A 77 19.59 1.51 6.05
C LYS A 77 19.46 3.01 6.31
N MET A 78 20.09 3.83 5.47
CA MET A 78 20.03 5.28 5.59
C MET A 78 18.62 5.79 5.24
N VAL A 79 18.00 5.30 4.16
CA VAL A 79 16.63 5.65 3.79
C VAL A 79 15.66 5.29 4.91
N GLU A 80 15.70 4.05 5.39
CA GLU A 80 14.84 3.60 6.48
C GLU A 80 15.04 4.45 7.73
N ARG A 81 16.28 4.69 8.13
CA ARG A 81 16.58 5.54 9.31
C ARG A 81 16.06 6.97 9.12
N ALA A 82 16.22 7.56 7.93
CA ALA A 82 15.75 8.91 7.66
C ALA A 82 14.22 9.03 7.80
N GLN A 83 13.49 7.99 7.40
CA GLN A 83 12.04 8.02 7.36
C GLN A 83 11.36 7.38 8.57
N THR A 84 12.00 6.45 9.28
CA THR A 84 11.34 5.64 10.32
C THR A 84 11.95 5.74 11.72
N ASN A 85 13.06 6.48 11.92
CA ASN A 85 13.72 6.54 13.23
C ASN A 85 12.90 7.21 14.34
N HIS A 86 11.81 7.87 14.01
CA HIS A 86 10.85 8.46 14.95
C HIS A 86 9.77 7.48 15.42
N LEU A 87 9.68 6.30 14.79
CA LEU A 87 8.78 5.25 15.24
C LEU A 87 9.27 4.62 16.55
N PRO A 88 8.37 4.02 17.35
CA PRO A 88 8.79 3.18 18.46
C PRO A 88 9.74 2.06 18.00
N ASP A 89 10.44 1.47 18.95
CA ASP A 89 11.26 0.28 18.68
C ASP A 89 10.47 -0.77 17.90
N PRO A 90 11.08 -1.44 16.92
CA PRO A 90 10.40 -2.50 16.17
C PRO A 90 10.00 -3.65 17.10
N TYR A 91 8.89 -4.29 16.79
CA TYR A 91 8.40 -5.46 17.53
C TYR A 91 9.45 -6.58 17.64
N ASP A 92 10.19 -6.80 16.58
CA ASP A 92 11.30 -7.78 16.52
C ASP A 92 12.54 -7.06 15.98
N LYS A 93 13.57 -6.91 16.82
CA LYS A 93 14.81 -6.19 16.47
C LYS A 93 15.78 -7.01 15.62
N THR A 94 15.46 -8.27 15.30
CA THR A 94 16.33 -9.11 14.48
C THR A 94 16.42 -8.57 13.06
N PRO A 95 17.62 -8.22 12.55
CA PRO A 95 17.77 -7.79 11.17
C PRO A 95 17.37 -8.89 10.19
N ILE A 96 17.01 -8.47 8.98
CA ILE A 96 16.91 -9.35 7.81
C ILE A 96 18.30 -9.54 7.17
N GLU A 97 18.35 -10.25 6.04
CA GLU A 97 19.60 -10.44 5.30
C GLU A 97 20.32 -9.11 5.05
N GLN A 98 21.61 -9.15 4.81
CA GLN A 98 22.52 -8.00 4.69
C GLN A 98 22.59 -7.11 5.95
N GLY A 99 22.00 -7.52 7.08
CA GLY A 99 21.93 -6.73 8.31
C GLY A 99 21.03 -5.50 8.17
N ILE A 100 20.08 -5.50 7.24
CA ILE A 100 19.05 -4.44 7.10
C ILE A 100 18.07 -4.60 8.25
N GLY A 101 17.69 -3.48 8.88
CA GLY A 101 16.75 -3.46 9.99
C GLY A 101 15.31 -3.74 9.58
N VAL A 102 14.43 -3.74 10.56
CA VAL A 102 12.97 -3.73 10.39
C VAL A 102 12.38 -2.60 11.22
N TYR A 103 11.20 -2.10 10.84
CA TYR A 103 10.52 -1.02 11.57
C TYR A 103 9.06 -1.35 11.90
N TYR A 104 8.55 -2.54 11.57
CA TYR A 104 7.17 -2.86 11.91
C TYR A 104 6.96 -2.86 13.43
N THR A 105 5.95 -2.12 13.85
CA THR A 105 5.67 -1.81 15.26
C THR A 105 4.21 -1.38 15.43
N ASN A 106 3.79 -1.06 16.65
CA ASN A 106 2.51 -0.40 16.88
C ASN A 106 2.67 0.95 17.58
N ILE A 107 1.71 1.82 17.34
CA ILE A 107 1.64 3.18 17.89
C ILE A 107 0.23 3.39 18.43
N GLU A 108 0.11 3.82 19.67
CA GLU A 108 -1.17 4.19 20.26
C GLU A 108 -1.30 5.73 20.25
N TYR A 109 -2.34 6.23 19.58
CA TYR A 109 -2.61 7.67 19.52
C TYR A 109 -4.12 7.93 19.48
N GLY A 110 -4.60 8.82 20.37
CA GLY A 110 -6.02 9.19 20.43
C GLY A 110 -6.96 8.01 20.73
N ASP A 111 -6.51 7.03 21.49
CA ASP A 111 -7.19 5.76 21.78
C ASP A 111 -7.41 4.86 20.56
N ILE A 112 -6.62 5.05 19.52
CA ILE A 112 -6.51 4.15 18.37
C ILE A 112 -5.14 3.48 18.42
N ASP A 113 -5.11 2.17 18.23
CA ASP A 113 -3.87 1.39 18.13
C ASP A 113 -3.58 1.10 16.65
N PHE A 114 -2.48 1.67 16.16
CA PHE A 114 -2.04 1.55 14.78
C PHE A 114 -0.91 0.53 14.67
N ALA A 115 -1.11 -0.54 13.93
CA ALA A 115 -0.01 -1.41 13.50
C ALA A 115 0.61 -0.87 12.21
N VAL A 116 1.90 -0.56 12.23
CA VAL A 116 2.71 -0.24 11.04
C VAL A 116 3.36 -1.52 10.55
N ILE A 117 3.14 -1.88 9.30
CA ILE A 117 3.69 -3.10 8.69
C ILE A 117 4.58 -2.80 7.49
N GLU A 118 5.44 -3.74 7.16
CA GLU A 118 6.39 -3.66 6.04
C GLU A 118 6.01 -4.67 4.95
N ASP A 119 5.08 -4.29 4.11
CA ASP A 119 4.51 -5.15 3.08
C ASP A 119 5.38 -5.30 1.82
N ARG A 120 6.48 -4.54 1.72
CA ARG A 120 7.49 -4.68 0.66
C ARG A 120 8.69 -5.54 1.06
N LYS A 121 9.14 -5.39 2.29
CA LYS A 121 10.43 -5.96 2.77
C LYS A 121 10.51 -7.49 2.69
N PHE A 122 9.40 -8.17 2.90
CA PHE A 122 9.33 -9.64 2.91
C PHE A 122 8.69 -10.22 1.65
N LYS A 123 8.14 -9.37 0.79
CA LYS A 123 7.38 -9.79 -0.40
C LYS A 123 8.27 -10.48 -1.41
N SER A 124 7.80 -11.61 -1.93
CA SER A 124 8.48 -12.36 -3.00
C SER A 124 8.49 -11.59 -4.32
N GLY A 125 9.62 -11.62 -5.02
CA GLY A 125 9.71 -11.13 -6.39
C GLY A 125 9.14 -12.14 -7.39
N PRO A 126 8.52 -11.67 -8.49
CA PRO A 126 7.88 -12.56 -9.48
C PRO A 126 8.84 -13.25 -10.43
N ASN A 127 9.93 -12.58 -10.82
CA ASN A 127 10.81 -13.07 -11.89
C ASN A 127 11.54 -14.36 -11.47
N GLY A 128 11.50 -15.35 -12.34
CA GLY A 128 12.09 -16.68 -12.09
C GLY A 128 11.24 -17.60 -11.18
N LYS A 129 10.12 -17.10 -10.61
CA LYS A 129 9.24 -17.90 -9.75
C LYS A 129 7.89 -18.18 -10.38
N ILE A 130 7.34 -17.21 -11.13
CA ILE A 130 6.05 -17.34 -11.79
C ILE A 130 6.20 -17.15 -13.31
N PRO A 131 5.27 -17.66 -14.13
CA PRO A 131 5.28 -17.42 -15.57
C PRO A 131 5.14 -15.95 -15.90
N LYS A 132 5.98 -15.44 -16.82
CA LYS A 132 5.83 -14.08 -17.35
C LYS A 132 4.59 -14.00 -18.24
N GLN A 133 3.66 -13.09 -17.94
CA GLN A 133 2.37 -12.95 -18.60
C GLN A 133 2.16 -11.57 -19.24
N GLY A 134 3.23 -10.79 -19.36
CA GLY A 134 3.20 -9.44 -19.90
C GLY A 134 4.58 -8.93 -20.31
N PRO A 135 4.68 -7.66 -20.71
CA PRO A 135 5.94 -7.06 -21.17
C PRO A 135 6.98 -6.93 -20.05
N ARG A 136 6.52 -6.78 -18.81
CA ARG A 136 7.33 -6.75 -17.59
C ARG A 136 6.97 -7.95 -16.70
N PRO A 137 7.89 -8.41 -15.84
CA PRO A 137 7.59 -9.54 -14.92
C PRO A 137 6.42 -9.31 -13.97
N ASP A 138 6.18 -8.06 -13.61
CA ASP A 138 5.15 -7.61 -12.68
C ASP A 138 3.81 -7.26 -13.34
N HIS A 139 3.78 -7.10 -14.66
CA HIS A 139 2.58 -6.70 -15.39
C HIS A 139 1.94 -7.87 -16.14
N ILE A 140 0.70 -8.18 -15.79
CA ILE A 140 -0.09 -9.18 -16.50
C ILE A 140 -1.10 -8.47 -17.39
N ASN A 141 -0.90 -8.55 -18.71
CA ASN A 141 -1.80 -8.02 -19.72
C ASN A 141 -2.42 -9.11 -20.61
N ASN A 142 -2.07 -10.38 -20.39
CA ASN A 142 -2.73 -11.52 -21.02
C ASN A 142 -4.14 -11.71 -20.45
N PRO A 143 -5.23 -11.52 -21.20
CA PRO A 143 -6.59 -11.63 -20.71
C PRO A 143 -7.00 -13.07 -20.34
N ASN A 144 -6.25 -14.05 -20.81
CA ASN A 144 -6.56 -15.47 -20.66
C ASN A 144 -5.63 -16.16 -19.64
N TYR A 145 -4.86 -15.42 -18.87
CA TYR A 145 -4.00 -16.05 -17.87
C TYR A 145 -4.84 -16.65 -16.73
N ASP A 146 -4.36 -17.76 -16.17
CA ASP A 146 -4.95 -18.36 -14.98
C ASP A 146 -4.34 -17.77 -13.73
N PRO A 147 -5.08 -17.03 -12.87
CA PRO A 147 -4.58 -16.51 -11.60
C PRO A 147 -4.00 -17.57 -10.66
N LYS A 148 -4.40 -18.84 -10.80
CA LYS A 148 -3.83 -19.93 -10.02
C LYS A 148 -2.39 -20.26 -10.43
N SER A 149 -2.00 -19.96 -11.67
CA SER A 149 -0.64 -20.21 -12.16
C SER A 149 0.43 -19.35 -11.49
N ILE A 150 0.00 -18.29 -10.79
CA ILE A 150 0.90 -17.35 -10.09
C ILE A 150 0.74 -17.38 -8.56
N ASP A 151 -0.23 -18.13 -8.01
CA ASP A 151 -0.44 -18.28 -6.55
C ASP A 151 0.25 -19.58 -6.05
N LEU A 152 1.55 -19.61 -6.19
CA LEU A 152 2.36 -20.79 -5.87
C LEU A 152 2.67 -20.90 -4.37
N ASP A 153 2.97 -22.12 -3.93
CA ASP A 153 3.44 -22.36 -2.58
C ASP A 153 4.85 -21.77 -2.38
N GLY A 154 5.12 -21.31 -1.17
CA GLY A 154 6.40 -20.68 -0.81
C GLY A 154 6.51 -19.20 -1.12
N LEU A 155 5.55 -18.62 -1.85
CA LEU A 155 5.51 -17.16 -2.04
C LEU A 155 5.08 -16.45 -0.76
N THR A 156 5.77 -15.36 -0.44
CA THR A 156 5.60 -14.60 0.79
C THR A 156 5.10 -13.18 0.50
N LEU A 157 4.22 -12.67 1.35
CA LEU A 157 3.87 -11.24 1.39
C LEU A 157 4.47 -10.58 2.64
N LEU A 158 3.95 -10.85 3.83
CA LEU A 158 4.41 -10.23 5.07
C LEU A 158 5.46 -11.05 5.84
N GLY A 159 5.57 -12.35 5.55
CA GLY A 159 6.42 -13.27 6.31
C GLY A 159 5.86 -13.64 7.69
N GLU A 160 6.36 -14.74 8.26
CA GLU A 160 5.86 -15.28 9.53
C GLU A 160 6.09 -14.34 10.72
N ARG A 161 7.16 -13.55 10.69
CA ARG A 161 7.47 -12.58 11.75
C ARG A 161 6.37 -11.53 11.89
N GLN A 162 5.91 -10.96 10.79
CA GLN A 162 4.82 -9.97 10.82
C GLN A 162 3.45 -10.62 11.03
N HIS A 163 3.25 -11.87 10.60
CA HIS A 163 2.02 -12.60 10.93
C HIS A 163 1.91 -12.81 12.46
N LYS A 164 3.02 -13.17 13.11
CA LYS A 164 3.08 -13.27 14.57
C LYS A 164 2.78 -11.92 15.23
N PHE A 165 3.44 -10.86 14.77
CA PHE A 165 3.18 -9.50 15.24
C PHE A 165 1.70 -9.11 15.14
N LEU A 166 1.09 -9.25 13.96
CA LEU A 166 -0.31 -8.90 13.75
C LEU A 166 -1.25 -9.74 14.61
N SER A 167 -0.96 -11.04 14.78
CA SER A 167 -1.76 -11.93 15.63
C SER A 167 -1.71 -11.52 17.10
N GLU A 168 -0.53 -11.20 17.63
CA GLU A 168 -0.36 -10.77 19.02
C GLU A 168 -0.94 -9.38 19.26
N TRP A 169 -0.66 -8.43 18.36
CA TRP A 169 -1.23 -7.09 18.39
C TRP A 169 -2.75 -7.11 18.29
N GLY A 170 -3.33 -7.96 17.42
CA GLY A 170 -4.77 -8.09 17.27
C GLY A 170 -5.48 -8.53 18.54
N LYS A 171 -4.85 -9.44 19.30
CA LYS A 171 -5.37 -9.97 20.58
C LYS A 171 -5.09 -9.07 21.78
N LYS A 172 -4.17 -8.12 21.65
CA LYS A 172 -3.80 -7.23 22.76
C LYS A 172 -5.00 -6.42 23.22
N GLN A 173 -5.34 -6.58 24.46
CA GLN A 173 -6.30 -5.72 25.16
C GLN A 173 -5.54 -4.55 25.78
N ASN A 174 -5.68 -3.39 25.18
CA ASN A 174 -5.11 -2.14 25.67
C ASN A 174 -6.21 -1.10 25.89
N SER A 175 -5.82 0.13 26.23
CA SER A 175 -6.76 1.25 26.41
C SER A 175 -7.41 1.71 25.11
N SER A 176 -6.83 1.33 23.97
CA SER A 176 -7.32 1.72 22.65
C SER A 176 -8.64 1.04 22.32
N VAL A 177 -9.58 1.82 21.84
CA VAL A 177 -10.94 1.36 21.56
C VAL A 177 -11.17 0.93 20.12
N MET A 178 -10.26 1.31 19.20
CA MET A 178 -10.29 0.95 17.78
C MET A 178 -8.88 0.65 17.29
N LYS A 179 -8.78 -0.07 16.18
CA LYS A 179 -7.50 -0.49 15.59
C LYS A 179 -7.44 -0.15 14.11
N ALA A 180 -6.22 0.14 13.62
CA ALA A 180 -5.94 0.35 12.21
C ALA A 180 -4.58 -0.24 11.84
N VAL A 181 -4.43 -0.71 10.60
CA VAL A 181 -3.15 -1.16 10.03
C VAL A 181 -2.72 -0.16 8.98
N LEU A 182 -1.48 0.29 9.06
CA LEU A 182 -0.82 1.16 8.10
C LEU A 182 0.18 0.34 7.28
N SER A 183 0.06 0.39 5.97
CA SER A 183 0.99 -0.26 5.04
C SER A 183 1.33 0.65 3.86
N GLN A 184 2.32 0.26 3.08
CA GLN A 184 2.69 0.98 1.86
C GLN A 184 1.60 0.83 0.81
N THR A 185 1.18 -0.40 0.51
CA THR A 185 0.38 -0.76 -0.67
C THR A 185 -0.96 -1.42 -0.30
N GLY A 186 -2.00 -1.17 -1.10
CA GLY A 186 -3.30 -1.80 -0.96
C GLY A 186 -3.30 -3.30 -1.28
N PHE A 187 -4.15 -4.08 -0.59
CA PHE A 187 -4.20 -5.55 -0.69
C PHE A 187 -5.15 -6.06 -1.77
N CYS A 188 -5.19 -5.37 -2.91
CA CYS A 188 -5.92 -5.80 -4.11
C CYS A 188 -5.41 -5.06 -5.35
N GLY A 189 -5.69 -5.63 -6.52
CA GLY A 189 -5.45 -4.98 -7.82
C GLY A 189 -6.60 -4.02 -8.19
N GLY A 190 -6.66 -2.85 -7.56
CA GLY A 190 -7.70 -1.84 -7.81
C GLY A 190 -7.47 -1.00 -9.07
N ALA A 191 -6.22 -0.80 -9.50
CA ALA A 191 -5.89 0.01 -10.66
C ALA A 191 -5.86 -0.83 -11.95
N HIS A 192 -6.71 -0.51 -12.90
CA HIS A 192 -6.82 -1.23 -14.17
C HIS A 192 -6.15 -0.54 -15.35
N LEU A 193 -6.06 0.78 -15.34
CA LEU A 193 -5.40 1.55 -16.39
C LEU A 193 -4.22 2.30 -15.77
N HIS A 194 -3.10 2.29 -16.45
CA HIS A 194 -1.86 2.89 -16.00
C HIS A 194 -1.37 3.94 -17.00
N GLY A 195 -1.45 5.22 -16.63
CA GLY A 195 -1.00 6.34 -17.44
C GLY A 195 -1.92 6.69 -18.61
N SER A 196 -2.50 5.72 -19.30
CA SER A 196 -3.44 5.93 -20.39
C SER A 196 -4.51 4.85 -20.47
N LYS A 197 -5.58 5.10 -21.24
CA LYS A 197 -6.67 4.13 -21.46
C LYS A 197 -6.23 2.91 -22.27
N GLU A 198 -5.19 3.03 -23.06
CA GLU A 198 -4.61 1.96 -23.87
C GLU A 198 -3.74 1.02 -23.02
N ASN A 199 -3.15 1.52 -21.95
CA ASN A 199 -2.29 0.73 -21.06
C ASN A 199 -3.11 0.00 -19.99
N ARG A 200 -3.88 -1.00 -20.42
CA ARG A 200 -4.67 -1.83 -19.51
C ARG A 200 -3.86 -2.99 -18.99
N LEU A 201 -3.88 -3.12 -17.66
CA LEU A 201 -3.40 -4.31 -16.97
C LEU A 201 -4.57 -5.17 -16.51
N HIS A 202 -4.43 -6.49 -16.59
CA HIS A 202 -5.32 -7.43 -15.94
C HIS A 202 -4.96 -7.59 -14.47
N ALA A 203 -3.67 -7.66 -14.18
CA ALA A 203 -3.15 -7.68 -12.83
C ALA A 203 -1.78 -6.98 -12.78
N ASP A 204 -1.54 -6.29 -11.68
CA ASP A 204 -0.28 -5.65 -11.32
C ASP A 204 0.24 -6.32 -10.04
N LEU A 205 1.33 -7.09 -10.17
CA LEU A 205 1.90 -7.83 -9.04
C LEU A 205 2.56 -6.91 -8.03
N ASP A 206 2.77 -5.66 -8.37
CA ASP A 206 3.23 -4.65 -7.43
C ASP A 206 2.21 -4.42 -6.32
N SER A 207 0.92 -4.43 -6.63
CA SER A 207 -0.13 -4.41 -5.62
C SER A 207 -0.07 -5.65 -4.71
N ASN A 208 -0.50 -5.51 -3.45
CA ASN A 208 -0.58 -6.63 -2.51
C ASN A 208 -1.81 -7.53 -2.72
N GLY A 209 -2.43 -7.46 -3.88
CA GLY A 209 -3.34 -8.50 -4.37
C GLY A 209 -2.62 -9.83 -4.61
N TRP A 210 -1.30 -9.79 -4.80
CA TRP A 210 -0.41 -10.92 -4.98
C TRP A 210 0.76 -10.88 -3.97
N PRO A 211 1.26 -12.04 -3.47
CA PRO A 211 0.71 -13.42 -3.59
C PRO A 211 -0.62 -13.59 -2.86
N GLN A 212 -1.59 -14.27 -3.49
CA GLN A 212 -2.96 -14.35 -2.99
C GLN A 212 -3.08 -15.05 -1.64
N LYS A 213 -2.35 -16.16 -1.43
CA LYS A 213 -2.30 -16.87 -0.14
C LYS A 213 -1.75 -15.97 0.97
N GLY A 214 -0.67 -15.24 0.70
CA GLY A 214 -0.08 -14.28 1.64
C GLY A 214 -1.02 -13.12 1.96
N ARG A 215 -1.69 -12.58 0.93
CA ARG A 215 -2.75 -11.57 1.08
C ARG A 215 -3.88 -12.06 1.98
N ASN A 216 -4.42 -13.24 1.70
CA ASN A 216 -5.55 -13.77 2.46
C ASN A 216 -5.19 -14.01 3.94
N LYS A 217 -3.98 -14.50 4.21
CA LYS A 217 -3.45 -14.66 5.57
C LYS A 217 -3.38 -13.32 6.31
N ALA A 218 -2.84 -12.28 5.66
CA ALA A 218 -2.76 -10.94 6.23
C ALA A 218 -4.14 -10.34 6.51
N LEU A 219 -5.07 -10.40 5.53
CA LEU A 219 -6.43 -9.88 5.70
C LEU A 219 -7.20 -10.59 6.81
N LYS A 220 -6.99 -11.91 6.99
CA LYS A 220 -7.60 -12.66 8.10
C LYS A 220 -7.15 -12.11 9.45
N LEU A 221 -5.85 -11.86 9.63
CA LEU A 221 -5.31 -11.31 10.88
C LEU A 221 -5.81 -9.87 11.13
N ILE A 222 -5.89 -9.04 10.09
CA ILE A 222 -6.43 -7.67 10.20
C ILE A 222 -7.91 -7.70 10.58
N LYS A 223 -8.69 -8.60 10.00
CA LYS A 223 -10.09 -8.81 10.34
C LYS A 223 -10.27 -9.29 11.78
N GLU A 224 -9.49 -10.29 12.19
CA GLU A 224 -9.52 -10.82 13.58
C GLU A 224 -9.19 -9.75 14.61
N ALA A 225 -8.35 -8.76 14.25
CA ALA A 225 -8.05 -7.59 15.05
C ALA A 225 -9.19 -6.54 15.04
N ASN A 226 -10.22 -6.72 14.24
CA ASN A 226 -11.29 -5.75 13.98
C ASN A 226 -10.72 -4.37 13.54
N ALA A 227 -9.70 -4.39 12.70
CA ALA A 227 -8.97 -3.21 12.25
C ALA A 227 -9.36 -2.79 10.83
N VAL A 228 -9.30 -1.48 10.55
CA VAL A 228 -9.30 -0.98 9.17
C VAL A 228 -7.88 -1.00 8.62
N HIS A 229 -7.75 -1.16 7.31
CA HIS A 229 -6.48 -1.09 6.60
C HIS A 229 -6.36 0.24 5.86
N ILE A 230 -5.22 0.92 6.00
CA ILE A 230 -4.91 2.20 5.37
C ILE A 230 -3.61 2.04 4.60
N ALA A 231 -3.62 2.38 3.32
CA ALA A 231 -2.46 2.22 2.43
C ALA A 231 -2.37 3.35 1.39
N GLY A 232 -1.24 3.44 0.72
CA GLY A 232 -0.97 4.37 -0.38
C GLY A 232 -0.58 3.67 -1.68
N ASP A 233 0.49 4.15 -2.34
CA ASP A 233 1.18 3.59 -3.50
C ASP A 233 0.37 3.51 -4.81
N GLN A 234 -0.86 3.05 -4.75
CA GLN A 234 -1.63 2.67 -5.95
C GLN A 234 -2.02 3.83 -6.89
N HIS A 235 -1.69 5.08 -6.55
CA HIS A 235 -2.03 6.27 -7.33
C HIS A 235 -3.54 6.37 -7.67
N LEU A 236 -4.37 5.71 -6.88
CA LEU A 236 -5.82 5.65 -7.04
C LEU A 236 -6.47 5.52 -5.66
N ALA A 237 -7.21 6.53 -5.25
CA ALA A 237 -7.96 6.44 -4.01
C ALA A 237 -9.13 5.46 -4.15
N THR A 238 -9.26 4.55 -3.18
CA THR A 238 -10.36 3.58 -3.14
C THR A 238 -10.81 3.28 -1.72
N VAL A 239 -12.12 3.05 -1.52
CA VAL A 239 -12.62 2.35 -0.33
C VAL A 239 -13.14 0.99 -0.76
N ILE A 240 -12.55 -0.04 -0.17
CA ILE A 240 -12.81 -1.43 -0.50
C ILE A 240 -13.18 -2.21 0.77
N HIS A 241 -14.24 -3.02 0.68
CA HIS A 241 -14.47 -4.10 1.64
C HIS A 241 -13.89 -5.38 1.04
N HIS A 242 -12.81 -5.87 1.62
CA HIS A 242 -12.16 -7.08 1.13
C HIS A 242 -13.00 -8.33 1.34
N GLY A 243 -12.87 -9.29 0.42
CA GLY A 243 -13.30 -10.65 0.61
C GLY A 243 -12.09 -11.59 0.68
N ILE A 244 -12.22 -12.65 1.48
CA ILE A 244 -11.26 -13.76 1.62
C ILE A 244 -11.90 -14.99 0.98
N ASP A 245 -12.81 -15.64 1.71
CA ASP A 245 -13.57 -16.79 1.22
C ASP A 245 -14.89 -16.37 0.53
N LYS A 246 -15.50 -15.29 1.03
CA LYS A 246 -16.71 -14.67 0.49
C LYS A 246 -16.48 -13.18 0.25
N PHE A 247 -17.38 -12.55 -0.49
CA PHE A 247 -17.40 -11.09 -0.56
C PHE A 247 -17.70 -10.50 0.82
N GLU A 248 -16.97 -9.44 1.20
CA GLU A 248 -17.22 -8.67 2.41
C GLU A 248 -16.94 -9.43 3.72
N ASP A 249 -16.19 -10.51 3.68
CA ASP A 249 -15.80 -11.26 4.86
C ASP A 249 -14.40 -10.89 5.39
N GLY A 250 -13.73 -9.93 4.79
CA GLY A 250 -12.45 -9.37 5.20
C GLY A 250 -12.57 -7.97 5.84
N PRO A 251 -11.44 -7.27 6.05
CA PRO A 251 -11.45 -5.91 6.61
C PRO A 251 -11.84 -4.85 5.57
N TRP A 252 -12.25 -3.69 6.08
CA TRP A 252 -12.34 -2.47 5.29
C TRP A 252 -10.96 -1.90 5.00
N ALA A 253 -10.78 -1.35 3.81
CA ALA A 253 -9.54 -0.71 3.41
C ALA A 253 -9.79 0.65 2.75
N PHE A 254 -8.92 1.60 3.06
CA PHE A 254 -8.81 2.87 2.36
C PHE A 254 -7.40 2.97 1.76
N VAL A 255 -7.31 2.96 0.44
CA VAL A 255 -6.11 3.36 -0.29
C VAL A 255 -6.24 4.87 -0.50
N VAL A 256 -5.31 5.64 0.05
CA VAL A 256 -5.33 7.10 -0.03
C VAL A 256 -4.89 7.58 -1.42
N PRO A 257 -5.33 8.77 -1.87
CA PRO A 257 -4.85 9.34 -3.13
C PRO A 257 -3.38 9.75 -3.00
N ALA A 258 -2.64 9.69 -4.11
CA ALA A 258 -1.33 10.31 -4.17
C ALA A 258 -1.46 11.84 -4.09
N ILE A 259 -0.62 12.51 -3.31
CA ILE A 259 -0.62 13.98 -3.21
C ILE A 259 -0.26 14.64 -4.53
N VAL A 260 0.55 13.97 -5.37
CA VAL A 260 0.89 14.37 -6.73
C VAL A 260 0.74 13.18 -7.65
N ASN A 261 -0.15 13.27 -8.63
CA ASN A 261 -0.44 12.21 -9.60
C ASN A 261 -0.27 12.70 -11.05
N ASN A 262 0.47 13.79 -11.26
CA ASN A 262 0.62 14.40 -12.57
C ASN A 262 1.41 13.56 -13.56
N TYR A 263 2.26 12.67 -13.05
CA TYR A 263 3.14 11.86 -13.87
C TYR A 263 2.50 10.53 -14.28
N TYR A 264 1.71 9.91 -13.39
CA TYR A 264 1.23 8.55 -13.60
C TYR A 264 -0.14 8.32 -12.97
N SER A 265 -1.19 8.76 -13.65
CA SER A 265 -2.58 8.52 -13.21
C SER A 265 -2.98 7.06 -13.38
N ARG A 266 -3.78 6.56 -12.47
CA ARG A 266 -4.38 5.22 -12.52
C ARG A 266 -5.89 5.31 -12.37
N TRP A 267 -6.63 4.34 -12.97
CA TRP A 267 -8.09 4.31 -12.96
C TRP A 267 -8.62 2.95 -12.54
N TRP A 268 -9.70 2.98 -11.78
CA TRP A 268 -10.61 1.88 -11.65
C TRP A 268 -11.56 1.88 -12.84
N TRP A 269 -11.44 0.87 -13.72
CA TRP A 269 -12.26 0.74 -14.93
C TRP A 269 -12.48 -0.74 -15.26
N PRO A 270 -13.37 -1.46 -14.54
CA PRO A 270 -13.63 -2.86 -14.79
C PRO A 270 -14.29 -3.03 -16.17
N LYS A 271 -13.73 -3.93 -17.01
CA LYS A 271 -14.29 -4.23 -18.34
C LYS A 271 -15.55 -5.10 -18.25
N ASN A 272 -15.56 -6.05 -17.30
CA ASN A 272 -16.61 -7.02 -17.14
C ASN A 272 -17.22 -6.87 -15.75
N GLU A 273 -18.49 -6.55 -15.71
CA GLU A 273 -19.28 -6.60 -14.49
C GLU A 273 -19.53 -8.05 -14.09
N LYS A 274 -18.46 -8.81 -13.80
CA LYS A 274 -18.62 -10.16 -13.27
C LYS A 274 -19.09 -10.01 -11.84
N SER A 275 -20.39 -10.04 -11.63
CA SER A 275 -21.01 -10.37 -10.36
C SER A 275 -21.48 -9.26 -9.43
N GLY A 276 -21.45 -7.98 -9.78
CA GLY A 276 -21.74 -7.00 -8.75
C GLY A 276 -23.04 -6.25 -8.91
N LYS A 277 -23.89 -6.27 -7.90
CA LYS A 277 -24.94 -5.27 -7.77
C LYS A 277 -24.28 -3.90 -7.56
N LYS A 278 -24.44 -2.97 -8.50
CA LYS A 278 -23.97 -1.59 -8.33
C LYS A 278 -24.66 -0.99 -7.11
N SER A 279 -23.88 -0.58 -6.12
CA SER A 279 -24.43 -0.08 -4.85
C SER A 279 -24.69 1.42 -4.86
N ASN A 280 -24.16 2.18 -5.84
CA ASN A 280 -24.23 3.63 -5.87
C ASN A 280 -24.43 4.14 -7.30
N LYS A 281 -25.47 4.98 -7.51
CA LYS A 281 -25.73 5.62 -8.81
C LYS A 281 -24.69 6.70 -9.17
N VAL A 282 -23.98 7.24 -8.17
CA VAL A 282 -23.00 8.32 -8.33
C VAL A 282 -21.68 7.79 -8.90
N LEU A 283 -21.30 6.57 -8.48
CA LEU A 283 -20.10 5.87 -8.97
C LEU A 283 -20.53 4.59 -9.67
N PRO A 284 -20.56 4.56 -11.01
CA PRO A 284 -21.18 3.47 -11.79
C PRO A 284 -20.49 2.11 -11.62
N TRP A 285 -19.22 2.10 -11.16
CA TRP A 285 -18.46 0.86 -10.96
C TRP A 285 -18.27 0.48 -9.48
N ASN A 286 -19.15 0.95 -8.61
CA ASN A 286 -19.25 0.41 -7.26
C ASN A 286 -19.90 -0.98 -7.29
N GLY A 287 -19.54 -1.84 -6.34
CA GLY A 287 -20.11 -3.17 -6.19
C GLY A 287 -19.05 -4.26 -6.07
N ARG A 288 -19.49 -5.51 -6.27
CA ARG A 288 -18.68 -6.71 -6.09
C ARG A 288 -17.96 -7.09 -7.37
N TYR A 289 -16.65 -7.27 -7.29
CA TYR A 289 -15.78 -7.65 -8.40
C TYR A 289 -14.78 -8.71 -7.98
N LEU A 290 -14.27 -9.41 -8.96
CA LEU A 290 -12.99 -10.12 -8.84
C LEU A 290 -11.91 -9.20 -9.41
N ASP A 291 -10.84 -8.94 -8.65
CA ASP A 291 -9.68 -8.25 -9.18
C ASP A 291 -8.89 -9.14 -10.15
N GLY A 292 -7.81 -8.63 -10.69
CA GLY A 292 -7.00 -9.37 -11.65
C GLY A 292 -6.39 -10.68 -11.13
N PHE A 293 -6.40 -10.89 -9.83
CA PHE A 293 -5.91 -12.11 -9.16
C PHE A 293 -7.04 -13.05 -8.73
N ASN A 294 -8.28 -12.77 -9.12
CA ASN A 294 -9.50 -13.42 -8.62
C ASN A 294 -9.77 -13.18 -7.12
N ASN A 295 -9.16 -12.17 -6.51
CA ASN A 295 -9.53 -11.76 -5.16
C ASN A 295 -10.92 -11.11 -5.17
N LYS A 296 -11.75 -11.49 -4.20
CA LYS A 296 -13.06 -10.87 -4.02
C LYS A 296 -12.90 -9.49 -3.40
N ILE A 297 -13.46 -8.48 -4.02
CA ILE A 297 -13.49 -7.10 -3.53
C ILE A 297 -14.87 -6.49 -3.72
N THR A 298 -15.31 -5.66 -2.78
CA THR A 298 -16.46 -4.78 -2.96
C THR A 298 -15.97 -3.35 -2.97
N MET A 299 -16.07 -2.70 -4.13
CA MET A 299 -15.69 -1.31 -4.32
C MET A 299 -16.83 -0.41 -3.84
N HIS A 300 -16.54 0.44 -2.85
CA HIS A 300 -17.50 1.40 -2.28
C HIS A 300 -17.29 2.82 -2.77
N ALA A 301 -16.03 3.22 -2.99
CA ALA A 301 -15.70 4.50 -3.62
C ALA A 301 -14.34 4.40 -4.32
N TYR A 302 -14.15 5.24 -5.32
CA TYR A 302 -12.89 5.43 -6.04
C TYR A 302 -12.80 6.87 -6.57
N ALA A 303 -11.59 7.39 -6.75
CA ALA A 303 -11.36 8.71 -7.30
C ALA A 303 -10.54 8.60 -8.61
N ASN A 304 -11.23 8.29 -9.70
CA ASN A 304 -10.61 8.30 -11.03
C ASN A 304 -10.23 9.73 -11.43
N PRO A 305 -9.11 9.92 -12.13
CA PRO A 305 -8.81 11.17 -12.82
C PRO A 305 -9.96 11.59 -13.75
N ASP A 306 -10.31 12.87 -13.71
CA ASP A 306 -11.30 13.49 -14.60
C ASP A 306 -10.74 14.76 -15.25
N SER A 307 -11.58 15.54 -15.94
CA SER A 307 -11.19 16.80 -16.58
C SER A 307 -10.69 17.85 -15.59
N ASP A 308 -11.15 17.78 -14.35
CA ASP A 308 -10.95 18.81 -13.33
C ASP A 308 -9.84 18.43 -12.35
N SER A 309 -9.48 17.15 -12.30
CA SER A 309 -8.44 16.65 -11.40
C SER A 309 -7.66 15.48 -12.00
N SER A 310 -6.36 15.41 -11.66
CA SER A 310 -5.50 14.27 -11.96
C SER A 310 -5.74 13.07 -11.04
N GLY A 311 -6.75 13.10 -10.16
CA GLY A 311 -6.92 12.16 -9.06
C GLY A 311 -5.95 12.41 -7.90
N SER A 312 -5.15 13.49 -7.95
CA SER A 312 -4.25 13.89 -6.87
C SER A 312 -5.03 14.44 -5.68
N GLY A 313 -4.60 14.08 -4.49
CA GLY A 313 -5.33 14.50 -3.31
C GLY A 313 -4.74 14.03 -2.00
N TYR A 314 -5.54 14.09 -0.97
CA TYR A 314 -5.23 13.58 0.36
C TYR A 314 -6.48 12.98 1.02
N GLY A 315 -6.26 12.07 1.94
CA GLY A 315 -7.32 11.44 2.73
C GLY A 315 -7.40 12.03 4.13
N ILE A 316 -8.61 12.10 4.68
CA ILE A 316 -8.85 12.33 6.11
C ILE A 316 -9.65 11.15 6.65
N ILE A 317 -9.20 10.59 7.76
CA ILE A 317 -9.86 9.46 8.39
C ILE A 317 -10.34 9.88 9.77
N LYS A 318 -11.64 9.76 10.00
CA LYS A 318 -12.29 10.12 11.27
C LYS A 318 -12.75 8.87 11.99
N PHE A 319 -12.21 8.63 13.18
CA PHE A 319 -12.61 7.52 14.04
C PHE A 319 -13.67 7.98 15.04
N ASN A 320 -14.87 7.45 14.94
CA ASN A 320 -15.92 7.65 15.93
C ASN A 320 -15.89 6.51 16.96
N LYS A 321 -15.16 6.72 18.06
CA LYS A 321 -14.94 5.71 19.09
C LYS A 321 -16.22 5.25 19.77
N LYS A 322 -17.21 6.14 19.95
CA LYS A 322 -18.49 5.82 20.57
C LYS A 322 -19.36 4.91 19.71
N LYS A 323 -19.40 5.19 18.42
CA LYS A 323 -20.20 4.41 17.46
C LYS A 323 -19.46 3.25 16.82
N LYS A 324 -18.14 3.14 17.04
CA LYS A 324 -17.27 2.19 16.34
C LYS A 324 -17.36 2.36 14.81
N GLU A 325 -17.43 3.58 14.35
CA GLU A 325 -17.48 3.94 12.94
C GLU A 325 -16.18 4.60 12.49
N VAL A 326 -15.82 4.38 11.24
CA VAL A 326 -14.72 5.08 10.56
C VAL A 326 -15.27 5.78 9.33
N THR A 327 -14.98 7.06 9.20
CA THR A 327 -15.33 7.84 8.00
C THR A 327 -14.07 8.12 7.21
N PHE A 328 -14.07 7.72 5.95
CA PHE A 328 -13.03 7.98 4.98
C PHE A 328 -13.43 9.16 4.10
N GLU A 329 -12.66 10.22 4.13
CA GLU A 329 -12.82 11.40 3.27
C GLU A 329 -11.69 11.45 2.26
N CYS A 330 -12.00 11.82 1.03
CA CYS A 330 -11.03 11.97 -0.05
C CYS A 330 -11.16 13.35 -0.70
N TRP A 331 -10.11 14.14 -0.59
CA TRP A 331 -10.09 15.54 -0.98
C TRP A 331 -9.16 15.77 -2.16
N PRO A 332 -9.60 16.49 -3.20
CA PRO A 332 -8.70 16.95 -4.25
C PRO A 332 -7.57 17.82 -3.68
N ARG A 333 -6.39 17.73 -4.23
CA ARG A 333 -5.14 18.32 -3.71
C ARG A 333 -5.24 19.81 -3.36
N TYR A 334 -6.00 20.58 -4.13
CA TYR A 334 -6.12 22.04 -3.95
C TYR A 334 -7.36 22.47 -3.17
N GLN A 335 -8.13 21.54 -2.64
CA GLN A 335 -9.26 21.87 -1.78
C GLN A 335 -8.78 22.05 -0.34
N ASP A 336 -9.11 23.19 0.27
CA ASP A 336 -8.89 23.41 1.69
C ASP A 336 -10.13 22.96 2.46
N VAL A 337 -10.02 21.95 3.29
CA VAL A 337 -11.13 21.40 4.09
C VAL A 337 -11.74 22.41 5.08
N ARG A 338 -11.05 23.53 5.34
CA ARG A 338 -11.56 24.63 6.17
C ARG A 338 -12.48 25.58 5.40
N ASP A 339 -12.45 25.53 4.07
CA ASP A 339 -13.37 26.29 3.23
C ASP A 339 -14.73 25.59 3.21
N ASN A 340 -15.79 26.31 3.58
CA ASN A 340 -17.17 25.80 3.59
C ASN A 340 -17.67 25.39 2.18
N ASN A 341 -17.02 25.87 1.12
CA ASN A 341 -17.34 25.52 -0.27
C ASN A 341 -16.49 24.35 -0.80
N ALA A 342 -15.52 23.87 -0.02
CA ALA A 342 -14.65 22.77 -0.43
C ALA A 342 -15.46 21.48 -0.67
N LYS A 343 -15.11 20.77 -1.72
CA LYS A 343 -15.80 19.54 -2.13
C LYS A 343 -14.83 18.38 -2.19
N GLN A 344 -15.23 17.26 -1.62
CA GLN A 344 -14.56 16.00 -1.78
C GLN A 344 -14.70 15.48 -3.22
N PHE A 345 -13.90 14.48 -3.56
CA PHE A 345 -14.14 13.71 -4.78
C PHE A 345 -15.56 13.14 -4.78
N LYS A 346 -16.10 12.95 -5.99
CA LYS A 346 -17.46 12.42 -6.17
C LYS A 346 -17.63 11.06 -5.51
N GLY A 347 -18.69 10.89 -4.74
CA GLY A 347 -19.00 9.64 -4.03
C GLY A 347 -18.38 9.52 -2.63
N TRP A 348 -17.65 10.52 -2.18
CA TRP A 348 -17.10 10.62 -0.84
C TRP A 348 -17.87 11.60 0.04
N PRO A 349 -17.86 11.50 1.38
CA PRO A 349 -17.16 10.49 2.19
C PRO A 349 -17.85 9.11 2.22
N VAL A 350 -17.14 8.10 2.71
CA VAL A 350 -17.68 6.77 3.01
C VAL A 350 -17.54 6.51 4.51
N THR A 351 -18.64 6.17 5.18
CA THR A 351 -18.64 5.78 6.60
C THR A 351 -18.94 4.30 6.72
N VAL A 352 -18.15 3.61 7.53
CA VAL A 352 -18.24 2.16 7.78
C VAL A 352 -18.31 1.88 9.27
N SER A 353 -19.04 0.83 9.65
CA SER A 353 -19.08 0.33 11.03
C SER A 353 -18.10 -0.85 11.19
N LEU A 354 -17.43 -0.91 12.35
CA LEU A 354 -16.49 -1.99 12.73
C LEU A 354 -17.09 -2.94 13.78
N GLY A 355 -18.31 -2.72 14.20
CA GLY A 355 -18.91 -3.49 15.30
C GLY A 355 -20.13 -4.21 14.95
#